data_0632e0d2901ca2d73bc0e8957aaad8e6
#
_entry.id   0632e0d2901ca2d73bc0e8957aaad8e6
#
_cell.length_a   1.000
_cell.length_b   1.000
_cell.length_c   1.000
_cell.angle_alpha   90.00
_cell.angle_beta   90.00
_cell.angle_gamma   90.00
#
_symmetry.space_group_name_H-M   'P 1'
#
loop_
_entity.id
_entity.type
_entity.pdbx_description
1 polymer ?
#
loop_
_entity_poly.entity_id
_entity_poly.type
_entity_poly.pdbx_seq_one_letter_code
_entity_poly.pdbx_strand_id
1 'polypeptide(L)'
;MNIEQEREKLILFTKIGAIVLTSFALLATSFFVYPENRAVFNESLLHEKELPIYCVEKDKPQISISFDAAWGNDDTASLLATLKKHKVKATFFMTGGWIEKYPDDVKAIAAAGHDLGNHSENHKQMSQLSAEQCKEELLKPHEKVKALTGKEMILFRPPYGDYNDNLIRVCREINYYPIQ
;
A
#
# COMPACT_ATOMS: atom_id res chain seq x y z
N MET A 1 52.66 6.85 -30.57
CA MET A 1 51.24 6.46 -30.63
C MET A 1 51.00 5.84 -31.99
N ASN A 2 50.55 4.59 -32.05
CA ASN A 2 50.55 3.81 -33.29
C ASN A 2 49.30 4.19 -34.13
N ILE A 3 49.49 4.64 -35.37
CA ILE A 3 48.45 5.08 -36.31
C ILE A 3 47.38 3.99 -36.50
N GLU A 4 47.76 2.74 -36.42
CA GLU A 4 46.89 1.59 -36.55
C GLU A 4 45.88 1.47 -35.38
N GLN A 5 46.32 1.76 -34.17
CA GLN A 5 45.41 1.79 -32.97
C GLN A 5 44.37 2.92 -33.04
N GLU A 6 44.76 4.07 -33.58
CA GLU A 6 43.81 5.18 -33.75
C GLU A 6 42.79 4.88 -34.86
N ARG A 7 43.20 4.20 -35.93
CA ARG A 7 42.26 3.74 -36.97
C ARG A 7 41.28 2.70 -36.43
N GLU A 8 41.73 1.74 -35.64
CA GLU A 8 40.83 0.75 -35.02
C GLU A 8 39.81 1.40 -34.05
N LYS A 9 40.27 2.33 -33.25
CA LYS A 9 39.35 3.10 -32.37
C LYS A 9 38.30 3.87 -33.19
N LEU A 10 38.72 4.55 -34.25
CA LEU A 10 37.82 5.31 -35.12
C LEU A 10 36.79 4.38 -35.79
N ILE A 11 37.19 3.21 -36.26
CA ILE A 11 36.32 2.19 -36.84
C ILE A 11 35.34 1.66 -35.79
N LEU A 12 35.80 1.44 -34.57
CA LEU A 12 34.94 1.00 -33.46
C LEU A 12 33.88 2.05 -33.10
N PHE A 13 34.28 3.33 -32.99
CA PHE A 13 33.37 4.44 -32.71
C PHE A 13 32.31 4.62 -33.81
N THR A 14 32.71 4.49 -35.09
CA THR A 14 31.75 4.57 -36.20
C THR A 14 30.77 3.41 -36.22
N LYS A 15 31.22 2.18 -35.88
CA LYS A 15 30.32 1.01 -35.75
C LYS A 15 29.32 1.17 -34.58
N ILE A 16 29.80 1.61 -33.42
CA ILE A 16 28.95 1.88 -32.26
C ILE A 16 27.91 2.97 -32.60
N GLY A 17 28.36 4.07 -33.21
CA GLY A 17 27.48 5.15 -33.66
C GLY A 17 26.39 4.68 -34.64
N ALA A 18 26.78 3.82 -35.60
CA ALA A 18 25.81 3.23 -36.54
C ALA A 18 24.78 2.32 -35.84
N ILE A 19 25.22 1.49 -34.88
CA ILE A 19 24.30 0.63 -34.07
C ILE A 19 23.32 1.48 -33.27
N VAL A 20 23.81 2.53 -32.63
CA VAL A 20 22.95 3.43 -31.82
C VAL A 20 21.92 4.13 -32.72
N LEU A 21 22.33 4.65 -33.87
CA LEU A 21 21.45 5.29 -34.82
C LEU A 21 20.40 4.33 -35.40
N THR A 22 20.76 3.11 -35.75
CA THR A 22 19.81 2.12 -36.25
C THR A 22 18.83 1.67 -35.17
N SER A 23 19.31 1.49 -33.93
CA SER A 23 18.43 1.18 -32.81
C SER A 23 17.41 2.30 -32.51
N PHE A 24 17.87 3.55 -32.56
CA PHE A 24 17.00 4.71 -32.39
C PHE A 24 15.96 4.82 -33.53
N ALA A 25 16.38 4.60 -34.78
CA ALA A 25 15.48 4.58 -35.92
C ALA A 25 14.40 3.47 -35.82
N LEU A 26 14.78 2.28 -35.38
CA LEU A 26 13.84 1.16 -35.15
C LEU A 26 12.85 1.47 -34.03
N LEU A 27 13.29 2.08 -32.94
CA LEU A 27 12.42 2.52 -31.84
C LEU A 27 11.46 3.61 -32.32
N ALA A 28 11.96 4.59 -33.08
CA ALA A 28 11.16 5.65 -33.64
C ALA A 28 10.09 5.12 -34.65
N THR A 29 10.49 4.20 -35.53
CA THR A 29 9.54 3.56 -36.46
C THR A 29 8.50 2.73 -35.72
N SER A 30 8.86 1.98 -34.69
CA SER A 30 7.91 1.25 -33.85
C SER A 30 6.90 2.19 -33.19
N PHE A 31 7.36 3.33 -32.69
CA PHE A 31 6.50 4.34 -32.06
C PHE A 31 5.51 5.01 -33.06
N PHE A 32 5.94 5.20 -34.32
CA PHE A 32 5.09 5.83 -35.33
C PHE A 32 4.17 4.85 -36.09
N VAL A 33 4.60 3.60 -36.27
CA VAL A 33 3.87 2.59 -37.05
C VAL A 33 2.83 1.86 -36.20
N TYR A 34 3.09 1.69 -34.89
CA TYR A 34 2.19 0.99 -33.98
C TYR A 34 1.60 1.98 -32.95
N PRO A 35 0.42 2.56 -33.20
CA PRO A 35 -0.21 3.54 -32.31
C PRO A 35 -0.52 2.96 -30.92
N GLU A 36 -0.73 1.65 -30.80
CA GLU A 36 -0.86 0.96 -29.52
C GLU A 36 0.37 1.11 -28.62
N ASN A 37 1.58 1.16 -29.19
CA ASN A 37 2.80 1.39 -28.42
C ASN A 37 2.86 2.81 -27.82
N ARG A 38 2.23 3.78 -28.49
CA ARG A 38 2.10 5.16 -27.98
C ARG A 38 1.16 5.23 -26.78
N ALA A 39 0.06 4.49 -26.83
CA ALA A 39 -0.91 4.45 -25.74
C ALA A 39 -0.26 3.85 -24.48
N VAL A 40 0.40 2.69 -24.59
CA VAL A 40 1.12 2.04 -23.48
C VAL A 40 2.24 2.93 -22.92
N PHE A 41 3.02 3.58 -23.80
CA PHE A 41 4.10 4.47 -23.36
C PHE A 41 3.56 5.71 -22.62
N ASN A 42 2.50 6.35 -23.15
CA ASN A 42 1.86 7.49 -22.51
C ASN A 42 1.20 7.11 -21.18
N GLU A 43 0.53 5.97 -21.12
CA GLU A 43 -0.08 5.46 -19.89
C GLU A 43 0.99 5.19 -18.82
N SER A 44 2.12 4.59 -19.20
CA SER A 44 3.24 4.33 -18.29
C SER A 44 3.91 5.62 -17.77
N LEU A 45 4.01 6.67 -18.61
CA LEU A 45 4.62 7.95 -18.22
C LEU A 45 3.68 8.84 -17.39
N LEU A 46 2.36 8.69 -17.56
CA LEU A 46 1.34 9.51 -16.90
C LEU A 46 0.73 8.82 -15.68
N HIS A 47 1.14 7.58 -15.39
CA HIS A 47 0.61 6.87 -14.25
C HIS A 47 1.15 7.47 -12.95
N GLU A 48 0.35 8.32 -12.32
CA GLU A 48 0.62 8.79 -10.96
C GLU A 48 0.50 7.61 -9.99
N LYS A 49 1.51 7.46 -9.16
CA LYS A 49 1.52 6.40 -8.13
C LYS A 49 0.35 6.59 -7.18
N GLU A 50 -0.42 5.56 -7.00
CA GLU A 50 -1.50 5.53 -6.02
C GLU A 50 -0.93 5.54 -4.60
N LEU A 51 -1.39 6.47 -3.77
CA LEU A 51 -0.86 6.64 -2.42
C LEU A 51 -1.93 6.38 -1.35
N PRO A 52 -1.53 5.80 -0.21
CA PRO A 52 -2.35 5.79 0.98
C PRO A 52 -2.42 7.20 1.60
N ILE A 53 -3.28 7.39 2.57
CA ILE A 53 -3.40 8.64 3.31
C ILE A 53 -2.30 8.69 4.37
N TYR A 54 -1.37 9.65 4.25
CA TYR A 54 -0.30 9.92 5.23
C TYR A 54 -0.70 10.98 6.24
N CYS A 55 -1.47 11.96 5.81
CA CYS A 55 -1.94 13.06 6.65
C CYS A 55 -3.24 13.64 6.10
N VAL A 56 -3.95 14.35 6.95
CA VAL A 56 -5.18 15.07 6.59
C VAL A 56 -4.99 16.54 6.94
N GLU A 57 -5.28 17.42 5.99
CA GLU A 57 -5.23 18.87 6.23
C GLU A 57 -6.31 19.29 7.24
N LYS A 58 -5.92 20.10 8.21
CA LYS A 58 -6.78 20.61 9.27
C LYS A 58 -6.44 22.06 9.58
N ASP A 59 -7.46 22.85 9.90
CA ASP A 59 -7.30 24.25 10.31
C ASP A 59 -6.55 24.41 11.65
N LYS A 60 -6.59 23.39 12.49
CA LYS A 60 -5.93 23.37 13.79
C LYS A 60 -4.90 22.25 13.85
N PRO A 61 -3.77 22.44 14.56
CA PRO A 61 -2.78 21.39 14.75
C PRO A 61 -3.39 20.24 15.56
N GLN A 62 -3.58 19.09 14.91
CA GLN A 62 -4.14 17.87 15.49
C GLN A 62 -3.27 16.69 15.11
N ILE A 63 -3.19 15.71 16.00
CA ILE A 63 -2.55 14.41 15.73
C ILE A 63 -3.56 13.29 15.92
N SER A 64 -3.39 12.21 15.17
CA SER A 64 -4.11 10.96 15.35
C SER A 64 -3.20 9.95 16.03
N ILE A 65 -3.74 9.20 17.00
CA ILE A 65 -3.02 8.12 17.68
C ILE A 65 -3.61 6.80 17.21
N SER A 66 -2.75 5.86 16.87
CA SER A 66 -3.17 4.52 16.47
C SER A 66 -2.25 3.45 17.02
N PHE A 67 -2.74 2.23 17.09
CA PHE A 67 -2.04 1.05 17.57
C PHE A 67 -2.27 -0.09 16.59
N ASP A 68 -1.22 -0.84 16.28
CA ASP A 68 -1.30 -2.04 15.45
C ASP A 68 -1.32 -3.26 16.36
N ALA A 69 -2.42 -3.99 16.37
CA ALA A 69 -2.64 -5.17 17.22
C ALA A 69 -2.48 -6.45 16.38
N ALA A 70 -1.30 -7.04 16.43
CA ALA A 70 -0.94 -8.24 15.69
C ALA A 70 -0.47 -9.40 16.62
N TRP A 71 0.16 -9.06 17.75
CA TRP A 71 0.71 -10.04 18.69
C TRP A 71 0.39 -9.64 20.13
N GLY A 72 0.03 -10.65 20.97
CA GLY A 72 -0.24 -10.44 22.38
C GLY A 72 -1.42 -9.51 22.67
N ASN A 73 -1.83 -9.44 23.93
CA ASN A 73 -2.87 -8.53 24.41
C ASN A 73 -2.65 -8.08 25.87
N ASP A 74 -1.47 -8.34 26.41
CA ASP A 74 -1.17 -8.14 27.85
C ASP A 74 -1.30 -6.66 28.26
N ASP A 75 -1.14 -5.75 27.33
CA ASP A 75 -1.21 -4.29 27.51
C ASP A 75 -2.57 -3.68 27.17
N THR A 76 -3.48 -4.41 26.53
CA THR A 76 -4.76 -3.86 26.03
C THR A 76 -5.57 -3.20 27.14
N ALA A 77 -5.74 -3.86 28.27
CA ALA A 77 -6.51 -3.32 29.41
C ALA A 77 -5.88 -2.05 30.00
N SER A 78 -4.55 -2.03 30.17
CA SER A 78 -3.81 -0.89 30.70
C SER A 78 -3.81 0.30 29.72
N LEU A 79 -3.73 0.02 28.43
CA LEU A 79 -3.81 1.00 27.37
C LEU A 79 -5.20 1.67 27.33
N LEU A 80 -6.28 0.88 27.35
CA LEU A 80 -7.63 1.38 27.40
C LEU A 80 -7.88 2.25 28.66
N ALA A 81 -7.36 1.83 29.81
CA ALA A 81 -7.44 2.61 31.04
C ALA A 81 -6.72 3.97 30.91
N THR A 82 -5.55 3.98 30.30
CA THR A 82 -4.74 5.19 30.04
C THR A 82 -5.46 6.14 29.09
N LEU A 83 -5.97 5.64 27.96
CA LEU A 83 -6.73 6.44 26.98
C LEU A 83 -7.98 7.03 27.63
N LYS A 84 -8.71 6.26 28.45
CA LYS A 84 -9.87 6.72 29.21
C LYS A 84 -9.51 7.83 30.19
N LYS A 85 -8.43 7.65 30.98
CA LYS A 85 -7.92 8.63 31.96
C LYS A 85 -7.65 9.98 31.27
N HIS A 86 -7.05 9.96 30.11
CA HIS A 86 -6.68 11.17 29.35
C HIS A 86 -7.77 11.65 28.39
N LYS A 87 -8.92 10.98 28.33
CA LYS A 87 -10.06 11.27 27.42
C LYS A 87 -9.65 11.30 25.95
N VAL A 88 -8.71 10.43 25.57
CA VAL A 88 -8.20 10.29 24.20
C VAL A 88 -8.89 9.14 23.51
N LYS A 89 -9.24 9.33 22.25
CA LYS A 89 -9.67 8.28 21.34
C LYS A 89 -8.52 7.93 20.39
N ALA A 90 -8.45 6.66 19.99
CA ALA A 90 -7.42 6.12 19.11
C ALA A 90 -8.05 5.16 18.10
N THR A 91 -7.31 4.82 17.07
CA THR A 91 -7.66 3.77 16.11
C THR A 91 -6.82 2.52 16.41
N PHE A 92 -7.47 1.36 16.46
CA PHE A 92 -6.79 0.06 16.63
C PHE A 92 -6.85 -0.71 15.32
N PHE A 93 -5.71 -0.84 14.65
CA PHE A 93 -5.57 -1.66 13.45
C PHE A 93 -5.26 -3.10 13.86
N MET A 94 -6.22 -4.00 13.68
CA MET A 94 -6.18 -5.36 14.20
C MET A 94 -6.04 -6.37 13.07
N THR A 95 -5.16 -7.38 13.23
CA THR A 95 -5.10 -8.52 12.33
C THR A 95 -6.25 -9.51 12.57
N GLY A 96 -6.61 -10.26 11.54
CA GLY A 96 -7.67 -11.29 11.66
C GLY A 96 -7.34 -12.36 12.68
N GLY A 97 -6.06 -12.76 12.77
CA GLY A 97 -5.60 -13.71 13.76
C GLY A 97 -5.67 -13.16 15.20
N TRP A 98 -5.40 -11.86 15.40
CA TRP A 98 -5.53 -11.22 16.71
C TRP A 98 -7.01 -11.10 17.12
N ILE A 99 -7.90 -10.71 16.21
CA ILE A 99 -9.35 -10.62 16.42
C ILE A 99 -9.92 -11.97 16.87
N GLU A 100 -9.50 -13.04 16.20
CA GLU A 100 -9.94 -14.42 16.51
C GLU A 100 -9.45 -14.89 17.88
N LYS A 101 -8.22 -14.55 18.23
CA LYS A 101 -7.61 -14.97 19.49
C LYS A 101 -8.11 -14.16 20.69
N TYR A 102 -8.45 -12.87 20.49
CA TYR A 102 -8.80 -11.95 21.57
C TYR A 102 -10.15 -11.21 21.33
N PRO A 103 -11.26 -11.94 21.13
CA PRO A 103 -12.54 -11.34 20.77
C PRO A 103 -13.11 -10.41 21.86
N ASP A 104 -12.79 -10.65 23.14
CA ASP A 104 -13.25 -9.80 24.23
C ASP A 104 -12.52 -8.45 24.28
N ASP A 105 -11.24 -8.42 23.89
CA ASP A 105 -10.51 -7.15 23.73
C ASP A 105 -11.07 -6.33 22.56
N VAL A 106 -11.42 -6.96 21.43
CA VAL A 106 -12.11 -6.28 20.33
C VAL A 106 -13.41 -5.61 20.80
N LYS A 107 -14.24 -6.32 21.58
CA LYS A 107 -15.47 -5.77 22.16
C LYS A 107 -15.16 -4.65 23.14
N ALA A 108 -14.13 -4.78 23.98
CA ALA A 108 -13.73 -3.75 24.94
C ALA A 108 -13.25 -2.47 24.24
N ILE A 109 -12.42 -2.59 23.19
CA ILE A 109 -11.99 -1.46 22.36
C ILE A 109 -13.19 -0.76 21.73
N ALA A 110 -14.13 -1.53 21.14
CA ALA A 110 -15.34 -1.02 20.54
C ALA A 110 -16.27 -0.33 21.55
N ALA A 111 -16.46 -0.92 22.74
CA ALA A 111 -17.29 -0.38 23.82
C ALA A 111 -16.68 0.90 24.42
N ALA A 112 -15.34 0.99 24.46
CA ALA A 112 -14.64 2.21 24.87
C ALA A 112 -14.75 3.34 23.85
N GLY A 113 -15.37 3.10 22.68
CA GLY A 113 -15.60 4.10 21.63
C GLY A 113 -14.36 4.48 20.86
N HIS A 114 -13.41 3.56 20.71
CA HIS A 114 -12.28 3.68 19.81
C HIS A 114 -12.67 3.26 18.40
N ASP A 115 -11.90 3.72 17.40
CA ASP A 115 -12.07 3.30 16.02
C ASP A 115 -11.43 1.92 15.82
N LEU A 116 -12.11 1.08 15.02
CA LEU A 116 -11.65 -0.24 14.65
C LEU A 116 -11.11 -0.19 13.23
N GLY A 117 -9.83 -0.49 13.07
CA GLY A 117 -9.12 -0.53 11.80
C GLY A 117 -8.68 -1.95 11.45
N ASN A 118 -8.48 -2.17 10.17
CA ASN A 118 -8.08 -3.44 9.58
C ASN A 118 -6.56 -3.47 9.37
N HIS A 119 -5.91 -4.56 9.76
CA HIS A 119 -4.47 -4.78 9.56
C HIS A 119 -4.17 -6.09 8.82
N SER A 120 -5.02 -6.46 7.87
CA SER A 120 -5.10 -7.72 7.12
C SER A 120 -5.45 -8.96 7.97
N GLU A 121 -5.75 -10.06 7.32
CA GLU A 121 -6.06 -11.32 8.00
C GLU A 121 -4.79 -11.96 8.59
N ASN A 122 -3.72 -12.08 7.78
CA ASN A 122 -2.54 -12.88 8.12
C ASN A 122 -1.24 -12.08 8.20
N HIS A 123 -1.32 -10.75 8.26
CA HIS A 123 -0.14 -9.86 8.32
C HIS A 123 0.88 -10.10 7.19
N LYS A 124 0.38 -10.29 5.95
CA LYS A 124 1.22 -10.54 4.77
C LYS A 124 1.79 -9.25 4.15
N GLN A 125 2.84 -9.40 3.34
CA GLN A 125 3.28 -8.36 2.42
C GLN A 125 2.25 -8.20 1.30
N MET A 126 1.46 -7.14 1.37
CA MET A 126 0.27 -6.96 0.53
C MET A 126 0.60 -6.65 -0.93
N SER A 127 1.77 -6.08 -1.21
CA SER A 127 2.23 -5.79 -2.57
C SER A 127 2.51 -7.05 -3.41
N GLN A 128 2.66 -8.21 -2.76
CA GLN A 128 2.95 -9.50 -3.40
C GLN A 128 1.66 -10.28 -3.76
N LEU A 129 0.50 -9.75 -3.40
CA LEU A 129 -0.77 -10.45 -3.53
C LEU A 129 -1.52 -10.02 -4.81
N SER A 130 -2.33 -10.95 -5.36
CA SER A 130 -3.30 -10.60 -6.39
C SER A 130 -4.43 -9.73 -5.81
N ALA A 131 -5.24 -9.11 -6.68
CA ALA A 131 -6.39 -8.31 -6.25
C ALA A 131 -7.38 -9.12 -5.40
N GLU A 132 -7.66 -10.36 -5.79
CA GLU A 132 -8.54 -11.29 -5.09
C GLU A 132 -8.00 -11.64 -3.72
N GLN A 133 -6.69 -11.91 -3.64
CA GLN A 133 -6.03 -12.20 -2.36
C GLN A 133 -6.03 -10.97 -1.44
N CYS A 134 -5.82 -9.78 -1.98
CA CYS A 134 -5.94 -8.54 -1.22
C CYS A 134 -7.36 -8.36 -0.65
N LYS A 135 -8.40 -8.60 -1.47
CA LYS A 135 -9.80 -8.55 -1.01
C LYS A 135 -10.06 -9.54 0.12
N GLU A 136 -9.57 -10.77 -0.01
CA GLU A 136 -9.72 -11.80 1.02
C GLU A 136 -9.06 -11.40 2.34
N GLU A 137 -7.81 -10.87 2.30
CA GLU A 137 -7.07 -10.36 3.48
C GLU A 137 -7.78 -9.18 4.15
N LEU A 138 -8.57 -8.41 3.42
CA LEU A 138 -9.33 -7.27 3.96
C LEU A 138 -10.73 -7.67 4.46
N LEU A 139 -11.43 -8.53 3.75
CA LEU A 139 -12.84 -8.84 4.07
C LEU A 139 -12.95 -9.81 5.26
N LYS A 140 -12.04 -10.76 5.44
CA LYS A 140 -12.10 -11.69 6.58
C LYS A 140 -12.06 -11.00 7.95
N PRO A 141 -11.09 -10.10 8.27
CA PRO A 141 -11.12 -9.37 9.53
C PRO A 141 -12.35 -8.48 9.67
N HIS A 142 -12.81 -7.89 8.55
CA HIS A 142 -14.01 -7.06 8.52
C HIS A 142 -15.23 -7.81 9.04
N GLU A 143 -15.49 -8.99 8.48
CA GLU A 143 -16.62 -9.82 8.88
C GLU A 143 -16.51 -10.30 10.35
N LYS A 144 -15.31 -10.64 10.80
CA LYS A 144 -15.06 -11.00 12.21
C LYS A 144 -15.41 -9.85 13.16
N VAL A 145 -14.94 -8.62 12.88
CA VAL A 145 -15.24 -7.44 13.71
C VAL A 145 -16.71 -7.10 13.67
N LYS A 146 -17.33 -7.15 12.49
CA LYS A 146 -18.77 -6.91 12.32
C LYS A 146 -19.61 -7.91 13.12
N ALA A 147 -19.26 -9.19 13.10
CA ALA A 147 -19.94 -10.23 13.86
C ALA A 147 -19.81 -10.03 15.38
N LEU A 148 -18.64 -9.55 15.86
CA LEU A 148 -18.38 -9.34 17.29
C LEU A 148 -19.01 -8.05 17.84
N THR A 149 -19.07 -6.99 17.06
CA THR A 149 -19.34 -5.63 17.54
C THR A 149 -20.51 -4.93 16.84
N GLY A 150 -20.97 -5.45 15.71
CA GLY A 150 -21.93 -4.79 14.83
C GLY A 150 -21.37 -3.58 14.06
N LYS A 151 -20.06 -3.28 14.18
CA LYS A 151 -19.43 -2.14 13.54
C LYS A 151 -18.70 -2.55 12.26
N GLU A 152 -18.71 -1.63 11.29
CA GLU A 152 -17.95 -1.74 10.05
C GLU A 152 -16.55 -1.14 10.23
N MET A 153 -15.55 -1.73 9.59
CA MET A 153 -14.21 -1.14 9.47
C MET A 153 -14.07 -0.48 8.10
N ILE A 154 -13.58 0.75 8.08
CA ILE A 154 -13.34 1.50 6.84
C ILE A 154 -11.87 1.96 6.69
N LEU A 155 -11.07 1.82 7.74
CA LEU A 155 -9.65 2.17 7.74
C LEU A 155 -8.82 0.90 7.63
N PHE A 156 -7.81 0.93 6.78
CA PHE A 156 -6.87 -0.17 6.60
C PHE A 156 -5.44 0.35 6.69
N ARG A 157 -4.59 -0.33 7.46
CA ARG A 157 -3.15 -0.09 7.47
C ARG A 157 -2.44 -1.31 6.91
N PRO A 158 -1.66 -1.16 5.82
CA PRO A 158 -0.88 -2.26 5.26
C PRO A 158 0.18 -2.75 6.26
N PRO A 159 0.28 -4.07 6.51
CA PRO A 159 1.42 -4.63 7.23
C PRO A 159 2.76 -4.19 6.64
N TYR A 160 3.75 -3.89 7.47
CA TYR A 160 5.09 -3.41 7.07
C TYR A 160 5.09 -2.09 6.29
N GLY A 161 3.96 -1.39 6.18
CA GLY A 161 3.83 -0.27 5.24
C GLY A 161 3.94 -0.69 3.77
N ASP A 162 3.75 -1.99 3.49
CA ASP A 162 3.92 -2.57 2.16
C ASP A 162 2.65 -2.42 1.32
N TYR A 163 2.74 -1.63 0.24
CA TYR A 163 1.63 -1.38 -0.67
C TYR A 163 2.11 -1.15 -2.11
N ASN A 164 1.19 -1.35 -3.04
CA ASN A 164 1.32 -0.99 -4.46
C ASN A 164 -0.02 -0.44 -4.96
N ASP A 165 -0.04 0.04 -6.21
CA ASP A 165 -1.24 0.61 -6.82
C ASP A 165 -2.42 -0.37 -6.88
N ASN A 166 -2.14 -1.66 -7.06
CA ASN A 166 -3.16 -2.70 -7.06
C ASN A 166 -3.90 -2.75 -5.71
N LEU A 167 -3.16 -2.76 -4.59
CA LEU A 167 -3.75 -2.76 -3.26
C LEU A 167 -4.58 -1.50 -2.99
N ILE A 168 -4.07 -0.32 -3.39
CA ILE A 168 -4.80 0.95 -3.19
C ILE A 168 -6.13 0.95 -3.96
N ARG A 169 -6.12 0.45 -5.21
CA ARG A 169 -7.35 0.30 -6.02
C ARG A 169 -8.33 -0.67 -5.38
N VAL A 170 -7.85 -1.83 -4.92
CA VAL A 170 -8.68 -2.82 -4.21
C VAL A 170 -9.32 -2.20 -2.96
N CYS A 171 -8.56 -1.45 -2.16
CA CYS A 171 -9.11 -0.78 -0.99
C CYS A 171 -10.28 0.15 -1.38
N ARG A 172 -10.11 0.98 -2.41
CA ARG A 172 -11.15 1.89 -2.90
C ARG A 172 -12.40 1.15 -3.41
N GLU A 173 -12.20 0.06 -4.15
CA GLU A 173 -13.31 -0.75 -4.67
C GLU A 173 -14.22 -1.32 -3.56
N ILE A 174 -13.64 -1.62 -2.40
CA ILE A 174 -14.37 -2.18 -1.25
C ILE A 174 -14.59 -1.16 -0.12
N ASN A 175 -14.49 0.14 -0.44
CA ASN A 175 -14.73 1.28 0.47
C ASN A 175 -13.81 1.33 1.69
N TYR A 176 -12.54 0.93 1.53
CA TYR A 176 -11.50 1.13 2.52
C TYR A 176 -10.63 2.33 2.20
N TYR A 177 -10.22 3.05 3.25
CA TYR A 177 -9.22 4.12 3.21
C TYR A 177 -7.88 3.55 3.70
N PRO A 178 -6.89 3.33 2.84
CA PRO A 178 -5.56 2.92 3.27
C PRO A 178 -4.85 4.07 3.97
N ILE A 179 -4.34 3.80 5.19
CA ILE A 179 -3.66 4.76 6.08
C ILE A 179 -2.20 4.32 6.26
N GLN A 180 -1.27 5.28 6.23
CA GLN A 180 0.15 5.01 6.46
C GLN A 180 0.67 5.82 7.63
#